data_21da2337dc715f5d091b6fe942565e87
#
_entry.id   21da2337dc715f5d091b6fe942565e87
#
_cell.length_a   1.000
_cell.length_b   1.000
_cell.length_c   1.000
_cell.angle_alpha   90.00
_cell.angle_beta   90.00
_cell.angle_gamma   90.00
#
_symmetry.space_group_name_H-M   'P 1'
#
loop_
_entity.id
_entity.type
_entity.pdbx_description
1 polymer ?
#
loop_
_entity_poly.entity_id
_entity_poly.type
_entity_poly.pdbx_seq_one_letter_code
_entity_poly.pdbx_strand_id
1 'polypeptide(L)'
;MQNIELSCITDIDEFHSLRESWNTLNDRSANGTIFSSWEWLFSWWETYQHDADRQLFLLICRRDDALIGIAPLQILNHPKRYFPCSKQLMLLGTGETDGGLVLTEYLDLIIEPGLESRVTEEISNFLLEKQDMWQGATFQQLLADSHLSKLFGGQRLSIQSKTIDNGFRTLIDLPETYKDYLMSLRKKKRNNITRMYTRLQTEQDYVVDTITDGLDTDVAITELADLNRERRGQLEQPSAFECPNFEAFHRLVVKRLLPLDKVQIRILRIEGKAVAGLYSLIDGDIMHAYQSGFEAELGHRYALLTMMITQEISHCIEDPRLSQFNFMYSADENSYKLRYSAYTEPMYDLNYFPRNKRTDLYQFLHGPVKQRVKLLLKKR
;
A
#
# COMPACT_ATOMS: atom_id res chain seq x y z
N MET A 1 11.06 20.52 -30.10
CA MET A 1 10.73 19.85 -28.83
C MET A 1 11.31 18.46 -28.93
N GLN A 2 12.08 18.02 -27.95
CA GLN A 2 12.64 16.65 -27.94
C GLN A 2 11.49 15.63 -27.87
N ASN A 3 11.58 14.59 -28.68
CA ASN A 3 10.56 13.55 -28.78
C ASN A 3 10.59 12.65 -27.54
N ILE A 4 9.44 12.22 -27.03
CA ILE A 4 9.32 11.18 -26.00
C ILE A 4 9.03 9.88 -26.74
N GLU A 5 9.86 8.90 -26.53
CA GLU A 5 9.65 7.54 -27.03
C GLU A 5 8.94 6.72 -25.96
N LEU A 6 7.80 6.12 -26.32
CA LEU A 6 7.05 5.25 -25.44
C LEU A 6 7.12 3.80 -25.95
N SER A 7 7.51 2.89 -25.07
CA SER A 7 7.52 1.45 -25.30
C SER A 7 6.66 0.73 -24.25
N CYS A 8 6.19 -0.46 -24.61
CA CYS A 8 5.43 -1.33 -23.71
C CYS A 8 6.26 -2.58 -23.43
N ILE A 9 6.57 -2.83 -22.16
CA ILE A 9 7.25 -4.03 -21.68
C ILE A 9 6.21 -5.02 -21.18
N THR A 10 6.31 -6.25 -21.69
CA THR A 10 5.46 -7.40 -21.29
C THR A 10 6.30 -8.59 -20.84
N ASP A 11 7.61 -8.49 -20.94
CA ASP A 11 8.58 -9.52 -20.60
C ASP A 11 9.19 -9.27 -19.21
N ILE A 12 9.35 -10.34 -18.42
CA ILE A 12 9.87 -10.25 -17.05
C ILE A 12 11.37 -9.95 -17.01
N ASP A 13 12.14 -10.42 -17.99
CA ASP A 13 13.60 -10.19 -18.03
C ASP A 13 13.88 -8.72 -18.38
N GLU A 14 13.07 -8.14 -19.29
CA GLU A 14 13.13 -6.70 -19.54
C GLU A 14 12.76 -5.90 -18.29
N PHE A 15 11.69 -6.29 -17.56
CA PHE A 15 11.35 -5.64 -16.29
C PHE A 15 12.47 -5.77 -15.26
N HIS A 16 13.09 -6.95 -15.17
CA HIS A 16 14.24 -7.18 -14.30
C HIS A 16 15.40 -6.21 -14.59
N SER A 17 15.69 -5.98 -15.86
CA SER A 17 16.79 -5.12 -16.31
C SER A 17 16.63 -3.64 -15.95
N LEU A 18 15.41 -3.19 -15.64
CA LEU A 18 15.11 -1.79 -15.33
C LEU A 18 15.46 -1.36 -13.90
N ARG A 19 15.85 -2.27 -13.01
CA ARG A 19 15.97 -2.01 -11.57
C ARG A 19 16.65 -0.69 -11.22
N GLU A 20 17.84 -0.43 -11.72
CA GLU A 20 18.61 0.77 -11.38
C GLU A 20 17.96 2.05 -11.91
N SER A 21 17.58 2.05 -13.19
CA SER A 21 16.95 3.21 -13.83
C SER A 21 15.56 3.49 -13.25
N TRP A 22 14.81 2.44 -12.90
CA TRP A 22 13.51 2.52 -12.25
C TRP A 22 13.62 3.21 -10.88
N ASN A 23 14.47 2.70 -9.99
CA ASN A 23 14.63 3.27 -8.65
C ASN A 23 15.20 4.68 -8.71
N THR A 24 16.15 4.95 -9.63
CA THR A 24 16.66 6.31 -9.84
C THR A 24 15.56 7.30 -10.22
N LEU A 25 14.61 6.90 -11.06
CA LEU A 25 13.46 7.75 -11.42
C LEU A 25 12.46 7.82 -10.25
N ASN A 26 12.19 6.69 -9.59
CA ASN A 26 11.26 6.62 -8.45
C ASN A 26 11.68 7.56 -7.31
N ASP A 27 12.97 7.55 -6.94
CA ASP A 27 13.51 8.39 -5.87
C ASP A 27 13.44 9.90 -6.20
N ARG A 28 13.34 10.28 -7.48
CA ARG A 28 13.21 11.69 -7.92
C ARG A 28 11.78 12.13 -8.18
N SER A 29 10.90 11.16 -8.47
CA SER A 29 9.49 11.44 -8.78
C SER A 29 8.77 11.98 -7.55
N ALA A 30 7.98 13.04 -7.70
CA ALA A 30 7.19 13.60 -6.61
C ALA A 30 6.17 12.60 -6.02
N ASN A 31 5.70 11.64 -6.83
CA ASN A 31 4.76 10.60 -6.45
C ASN A 31 5.43 9.21 -6.34
N GLY A 32 6.77 9.16 -6.37
CA GLY A 32 7.52 7.94 -6.12
C GLY A 32 7.44 7.54 -4.65
N THR A 33 7.19 6.26 -4.39
CA THR A 33 7.07 5.71 -3.03
C THR A 33 7.78 4.38 -2.92
N ILE A 34 7.90 3.87 -1.70
CA ILE A 34 8.39 2.50 -1.46
C ILE A 34 7.53 1.46 -2.18
N PHE A 35 6.22 1.70 -2.30
CA PHE A 35 5.27 0.81 -2.97
C PHE A 35 5.39 0.83 -4.50
N SER A 36 5.93 1.90 -5.08
CA SER A 36 6.27 2.00 -6.50
C SER A 36 7.73 1.66 -6.80
N SER A 37 8.53 1.29 -5.79
CA SER A 37 9.91 0.82 -6.00
C SER A 37 9.96 -0.47 -6.81
N TRP A 38 11.07 -0.67 -7.51
CA TRP A 38 11.28 -1.89 -8.27
C TRP A 38 11.22 -3.13 -7.37
N GLU A 39 11.81 -3.07 -6.18
CA GLU A 39 11.85 -4.16 -5.20
C GLU A 39 10.45 -4.63 -4.80
N TRP A 40 9.53 -3.69 -4.59
CA TRP A 40 8.15 -3.99 -4.24
C TRP A 40 7.37 -4.59 -5.42
N LEU A 41 7.36 -3.88 -6.55
CA LEU A 41 6.54 -4.25 -7.69
C LEU A 41 7.05 -5.49 -8.42
N PHE A 42 8.38 -5.68 -8.50
CA PHE A 42 8.96 -6.89 -9.07
C PHE A 42 8.71 -8.12 -8.17
N SER A 43 8.83 -7.97 -6.83
CA SER A 43 8.48 -9.05 -5.89
C SER A 43 7.01 -9.43 -6.00
N TRP A 44 6.14 -8.43 -6.16
CA TRP A 44 4.72 -8.68 -6.36
C TRP A 44 4.47 -9.46 -7.65
N TRP A 45 5.10 -9.05 -8.75
CA TRP A 45 4.95 -9.75 -10.03
C TRP A 45 5.45 -11.19 -9.96
N GLU A 46 6.63 -11.44 -9.41
CA GLU A 46 7.15 -12.80 -9.23
C GLU A 46 6.20 -13.70 -8.45
N THR A 47 5.52 -13.15 -7.44
CA THR A 47 4.62 -13.92 -6.59
C THR A 47 3.25 -14.15 -7.21
N TYR A 48 2.68 -13.12 -7.84
CA TYR A 48 1.25 -13.09 -8.22
C TYR A 48 1.00 -13.24 -9.73
N GLN A 49 2.03 -13.32 -10.58
CA GLN A 49 1.83 -13.42 -12.03
C GLN A 49 1.00 -14.63 -12.48
N HIS A 50 0.92 -15.67 -11.65
CA HIS A 50 0.22 -16.93 -11.95
C HIS A 50 -1.05 -17.16 -11.10
N ASP A 51 -1.40 -16.26 -10.17
CA ASP A 51 -2.60 -16.41 -9.34
C ASP A 51 -3.90 -16.16 -10.12
N ALA A 52 -3.79 -15.48 -11.25
CA ALA A 52 -4.88 -15.16 -12.16
C ALA A 52 -4.37 -15.09 -13.61
N ASP A 53 -5.28 -14.97 -14.58
CA ASP A 53 -4.94 -14.67 -15.97
C ASP A 53 -4.61 -13.17 -16.09
N ARG A 54 -3.33 -12.84 -15.93
CA ARG A 54 -2.82 -11.46 -15.98
C ARG A 54 -1.63 -11.32 -16.93
N GLN A 55 -1.46 -10.14 -17.46
CA GLN A 55 -0.38 -9.78 -18.38
C GLN A 55 0.36 -8.55 -17.83
N LEU A 56 1.69 -8.63 -17.78
CA LEU A 56 2.54 -7.47 -17.53
C LEU A 56 2.34 -6.42 -18.64
N PHE A 57 2.20 -5.15 -18.26
CA PHE A 57 1.90 -4.07 -19.20
C PHE A 57 2.55 -2.77 -18.73
N LEU A 58 3.89 -2.75 -18.66
CA LEU A 58 4.63 -1.57 -18.22
C LEU A 58 4.80 -0.61 -19.39
N LEU A 59 4.40 0.64 -19.21
CA LEU A 59 4.67 1.68 -20.20
C LEU A 59 5.89 2.50 -19.76
N ILE A 60 6.87 2.56 -20.62
CA ILE A 60 8.18 3.17 -20.38
C ILE A 60 8.36 4.34 -21.34
N CYS A 61 8.48 5.55 -20.77
CA CYS A 61 8.78 6.76 -21.52
C CYS A 61 10.25 7.12 -21.42
N ARG A 62 10.91 7.31 -22.55
CA ARG A 62 12.31 7.71 -22.64
C ARG A 62 12.45 9.01 -23.43
N ARG A 63 13.50 9.74 -23.10
CA ARG A 63 13.97 10.92 -23.86
C ARG A 63 15.49 10.86 -23.93
N ASP A 64 16.02 10.79 -25.15
CA ASP A 64 17.47 10.64 -25.37
C ASP A 64 18.05 9.47 -24.54
N ASP A 65 17.42 8.29 -24.59
CA ASP A 65 17.71 7.07 -23.83
C ASP A 65 17.46 7.17 -22.31
N ALA A 66 17.29 8.36 -21.73
CA ALA A 66 17.00 8.54 -20.33
C ALA A 66 15.56 8.15 -20.01
N LEU A 67 15.37 7.34 -18.96
CA LEU A 67 14.05 6.98 -18.42
C LEU A 67 13.44 8.19 -17.71
N ILE A 68 12.30 8.66 -18.20
CA ILE A 68 11.61 9.87 -17.71
C ILE A 68 10.17 9.62 -17.27
N GLY A 69 9.63 8.44 -17.53
CA GLY A 69 8.27 8.10 -17.12
C GLY A 69 8.01 6.61 -17.12
N ILE A 70 7.26 6.16 -16.12
CA ILE A 70 6.81 4.77 -15.99
C ILE A 70 5.32 4.78 -15.61
N ALA A 71 4.51 4.00 -16.35
CA ALA A 71 3.22 3.56 -15.87
C ALA A 71 3.32 2.08 -15.47
N PRO A 72 3.34 1.75 -14.18
CA PRO A 72 3.46 0.40 -13.68
C PRO A 72 2.09 -0.29 -13.75
N LEU A 73 1.75 -0.82 -14.92
CA LEU A 73 0.44 -1.37 -15.22
C LEU A 73 0.47 -2.88 -15.44
N GLN A 74 -0.69 -3.50 -15.32
CA GLN A 74 -1.00 -4.86 -15.74
C GLN A 74 -2.39 -4.91 -16.36
N ILE A 75 -2.65 -5.94 -17.15
CA ILE A 75 -3.97 -6.27 -17.65
C ILE A 75 -4.43 -7.55 -16.96
N LEU A 76 -5.54 -7.48 -16.22
CA LEU A 76 -6.18 -8.63 -15.59
C LEU A 76 -7.37 -9.08 -16.44
N ASN A 77 -7.36 -10.35 -16.85
CA ASN A 77 -8.46 -10.96 -17.57
C ASN A 77 -9.44 -11.60 -16.57
N HIS A 78 -10.63 -10.99 -16.44
CA HIS A 78 -11.68 -11.57 -15.62
C HIS A 78 -12.49 -12.61 -16.39
N PRO A 79 -12.91 -13.72 -15.74
CA PRO A 79 -13.85 -14.64 -16.35
C PRO A 79 -15.10 -13.86 -16.76
N LYS A 80 -15.57 -14.04 -18.00
CA LYS A 80 -16.63 -13.26 -18.69
C LYS A 80 -17.96 -13.07 -17.94
N ARG A 81 -18.15 -13.69 -16.79
CA ARG A 81 -19.46 -13.78 -16.11
C ARG A 81 -19.85 -12.61 -15.22
N TYR A 82 -18.92 -11.75 -14.78
CA TYR A 82 -19.18 -10.84 -13.67
C TYR A 82 -18.84 -9.37 -13.90
N PHE A 83 -18.18 -9.01 -15.00
CA PHE A 83 -17.79 -7.63 -15.28
C PHE A 83 -18.23 -7.18 -16.68
N PRO A 84 -18.60 -5.88 -16.85
CA PRO A 84 -18.83 -5.33 -18.18
C PRO A 84 -17.56 -5.31 -19.02
N CYS A 85 -16.40 -5.40 -18.34
CA CYS A 85 -15.07 -5.39 -18.91
C CYS A 85 -14.37 -6.70 -18.57
N SER A 86 -14.07 -7.53 -19.57
CA SER A 86 -13.34 -8.79 -19.37
C SER A 86 -11.82 -8.57 -19.23
N LYS A 87 -11.30 -7.46 -19.73
CA LYS A 87 -9.89 -7.07 -19.65
C LYS A 87 -9.78 -5.75 -18.87
N GLN A 88 -9.22 -5.80 -17.70
CA GLN A 88 -9.13 -4.64 -16.82
C GLN A 88 -7.68 -4.19 -16.67
N LEU A 89 -7.43 -2.92 -16.99
CA LEU A 89 -6.17 -2.26 -16.71
C LEU A 89 -6.11 -1.90 -15.23
N MET A 90 -5.04 -2.31 -14.57
CA MET A 90 -4.83 -2.08 -13.13
C MET A 90 -3.38 -1.66 -12.90
N LEU A 91 -3.12 -1.06 -11.74
CA LEU A 91 -1.74 -0.87 -11.29
C LEU A 91 -1.12 -2.21 -10.94
N LEU A 92 0.14 -2.38 -11.31
CA LEU A 92 0.96 -3.49 -10.84
C LEU A 92 1.07 -3.38 -9.31
N GLY A 93 1.02 -4.50 -8.61
CA GLY A 93 0.98 -4.50 -7.15
C GLY A 93 -0.44 -4.53 -6.57
N THR A 94 -1.49 -4.68 -7.40
CA THR A 94 -2.89 -4.75 -6.99
C THR A 94 -3.64 -5.86 -7.71
N GLY A 95 -4.79 -6.27 -7.16
CA GLY A 95 -5.68 -7.23 -7.83
C GLY A 95 -5.36 -8.69 -7.55
N GLU A 96 -4.90 -9.00 -6.34
CA GLU A 96 -4.74 -10.36 -5.83
C GLU A 96 -6.08 -11.09 -5.81
N THR A 97 -6.07 -12.39 -6.17
CA THR A 97 -7.30 -13.19 -6.27
C THR A 97 -7.40 -14.28 -5.22
N ASP A 98 -6.35 -14.50 -4.43
CA ASP A 98 -6.28 -15.53 -3.40
C ASP A 98 -6.83 -15.10 -2.03
N GLY A 99 -7.25 -13.84 -1.89
CA GLY A 99 -7.78 -13.26 -0.65
C GLY A 99 -6.74 -12.62 0.27
N GLY A 100 -5.45 -12.78 -0.02
CA GLY A 100 -4.33 -12.14 0.69
C GLY A 100 -4.00 -10.79 0.10
N LEU A 101 -4.85 -9.78 0.32
CA LEU A 101 -4.63 -8.44 -0.23
C LEU A 101 -3.31 -7.84 0.27
N VAL A 102 -2.39 -7.60 -0.65
CA VAL A 102 -1.22 -6.78 -0.43
C VAL A 102 -1.67 -5.32 -0.40
N LEU A 103 -1.42 -4.64 0.70
CA LEU A 103 -1.76 -3.22 0.83
C LEU A 103 -0.69 -2.40 0.12
N THR A 104 -0.73 -2.39 -1.21
CA THR A 104 0.09 -1.54 -2.06
C THR A 104 -0.63 -0.21 -2.23
N GLU A 105 -0.26 0.77 -1.41
CA GLU A 105 -0.95 2.06 -1.31
C GLU A 105 -0.19 3.16 -2.07
N TYR A 106 -0.87 4.25 -2.41
CA TYR A 106 -0.30 5.48 -2.98
C TYR A 106 0.38 5.31 -4.34
N LEU A 107 0.05 4.26 -5.08
CA LEU A 107 0.63 4.05 -6.41
C LEU A 107 0.19 5.13 -7.39
N ASP A 108 1.13 5.56 -8.23
CA ASP A 108 0.88 6.52 -9.31
C ASP A 108 1.79 6.26 -10.51
N LEU A 109 1.74 7.13 -11.50
CA LEU A 109 2.74 7.23 -12.53
C LEU A 109 4.04 7.75 -11.91
N ILE A 110 5.16 7.13 -12.24
CA ILE A 110 6.49 7.56 -11.81
C ILE A 110 7.04 8.46 -12.91
N ILE A 111 7.22 9.75 -12.63
CA ILE A 111 7.53 10.75 -13.66
C ILE A 111 8.66 11.66 -13.20
N GLU A 112 9.56 11.96 -14.13
CA GLU A 112 10.61 12.97 -13.94
C GLU A 112 10.00 14.35 -13.64
N PRO A 113 10.43 15.03 -12.55
CA PRO A 113 9.92 16.36 -12.20
C PRO A 113 9.94 17.37 -13.36
N GLY A 114 8.81 18.07 -13.55
CA GLY A 114 8.61 19.03 -14.63
C GLY A 114 8.17 18.44 -15.96
N LEU A 115 8.02 17.09 -16.07
CA LEU A 115 7.52 16.42 -17.27
C LEU A 115 6.13 15.78 -17.08
N GLU A 116 5.48 15.99 -15.94
CA GLU A 116 4.27 15.29 -15.53
C GLU A 116 3.16 15.37 -16.57
N SER A 117 2.86 16.58 -17.05
CA SER A 117 1.79 16.78 -18.03
C SER A 117 2.08 16.10 -19.37
N ARG A 118 3.34 16.18 -19.85
CA ARG A 118 3.73 15.60 -21.13
C ARG A 118 3.74 14.09 -21.09
N VAL A 119 4.37 13.50 -20.07
CA VAL A 119 4.44 12.05 -19.91
C VAL A 119 3.05 11.47 -19.70
N THR A 120 2.20 12.10 -18.88
CA THR A 120 0.81 11.66 -18.69
C THR A 120 0.02 11.71 -20.00
N GLU A 121 0.23 12.74 -20.85
CA GLU A 121 -0.42 12.85 -22.16
C GLU A 121 0.04 11.74 -23.11
N GLU A 122 1.33 11.45 -23.19
CA GLU A 122 1.86 10.37 -24.04
C GLU A 122 1.34 8.99 -23.60
N ILE A 123 1.37 8.69 -22.30
CA ILE A 123 0.80 7.47 -21.75
C ILE A 123 -0.70 7.37 -22.08
N SER A 124 -1.42 8.45 -21.91
CA SER A 124 -2.85 8.52 -22.22
C SER A 124 -3.13 8.26 -23.72
N ASN A 125 -2.36 8.87 -24.63
CA ASN A 125 -2.47 8.67 -26.06
C ASN A 125 -2.26 7.21 -26.42
N PHE A 126 -1.17 6.62 -25.91
CA PHE A 126 -0.86 5.20 -26.14
C PHE A 126 -1.97 4.26 -25.63
N LEU A 127 -2.47 4.48 -24.41
CA LEU A 127 -3.55 3.66 -23.85
C LEU A 127 -4.83 3.73 -24.67
N LEU A 128 -5.13 4.88 -25.29
CA LEU A 128 -6.28 5.04 -26.17
C LEU A 128 -6.09 4.38 -27.53
N GLU A 129 -4.89 4.43 -28.09
CA GLU A 129 -4.57 3.72 -29.32
C GLU A 129 -4.65 2.20 -29.15
N LYS A 130 -4.30 1.71 -27.92
CA LYS A 130 -4.35 0.28 -27.55
C LYS A 130 -5.62 -0.12 -26.82
N GLN A 131 -6.73 0.58 -27.01
CA GLN A 131 -7.99 0.31 -26.33
C GLN A 131 -8.62 -1.06 -26.64
N ASP A 132 -8.15 -1.75 -27.65
CA ASP A 132 -8.46 -3.15 -27.95
C ASP A 132 -7.83 -4.13 -26.94
N MET A 133 -6.74 -3.74 -26.28
CA MET A 133 -6.06 -4.57 -25.27
C MET A 133 -6.74 -4.52 -23.90
N TRP A 134 -7.47 -3.45 -23.59
CA TRP A 134 -8.17 -3.27 -22.31
C TRP A 134 -9.57 -2.67 -22.50
N GLN A 135 -10.49 -2.91 -21.55
CA GLN A 135 -11.89 -2.53 -21.65
C GLN A 135 -12.37 -1.63 -20.53
N GLY A 136 -11.60 -1.53 -19.46
CA GLY A 136 -11.84 -0.66 -18.32
C GLY A 136 -10.57 -0.55 -17.50
N ALA A 137 -10.48 0.47 -16.65
CA ALA A 137 -9.38 0.62 -15.71
C ALA A 137 -9.89 0.86 -14.30
N THR A 138 -9.19 0.29 -13.31
CA THR A 138 -9.45 0.54 -11.90
C THR A 138 -8.11 0.83 -11.22
N PHE A 139 -8.02 1.98 -10.59
CA PHE A 139 -6.89 2.42 -9.79
C PHE A 139 -7.40 2.70 -8.39
N GLN A 140 -6.78 2.07 -7.39
CA GLN A 140 -7.27 2.09 -6.02
C GLN A 140 -6.31 2.83 -5.08
N GLN A 141 -6.85 3.37 -3.99
CA GLN A 141 -6.09 3.98 -2.91
C GLN A 141 -5.15 5.11 -3.36
N LEU A 142 -5.63 5.95 -4.28
CA LEU A 142 -4.91 7.10 -4.82
C LEU A 142 -4.98 8.28 -3.87
N LEU A 143 -3.92 9.09 -3.85
CA LEU A 143 -3.92 10.41 -3.23
C LEU A 143 -4.59 11.45 -4.15
N ALA A 144 -4.97 12.61 -3.58
CA ALA A 144 -5.73 13.64 -4.29
C ALA A 144 -4.98 14.27 -5.48
N ASP A 145 -3.65 14.28 -5.44
CA ASP A 145 -2.76 14.85 -6.46
C ASP A 145 -2.30 13.83 -7.51
N SER A 146 -2.80 12.60 -7.47
CA SER A 146 -2.42 11.52 -8.39
C SER A 146 -2.56 11.94 -9.86
N HIS A 147 -1.51 11.64 -10.64
CA HIS A 147 -1.47 11.87 -12.09
C HIS A 147 -2.46 10.97 -12.84
N LEU A 148 -2.81 9.82 -12.29
CA LEU A 148 -3.81 8.92 -12.84
C LEU A 148 -5.18 9.57 -12.97
N SER A 149 -5.51 10.57 -12.13
CA SER A 149 -6.75 11.34 -12.23
C SER A 149 -6.84 12.17 -13.51
N LYS A 150 -5.69 12.48 -14.12
CA LYS A 150 -5.56 13.29 -15.34
C LYS A 150 -5.41 12.43 -16.61
N LEU A 151 -5.22 11.11 -16.46
CA LEU A 151 -4.83 10.20 -17.53
C LEU A 151 -5.76 10.25 -18.74
N PHE A 152 -7.08 10.38 -18.52
CA PHE A 152 -8.07 10.49 -19.60
C PHE A 152 -8.87 11.81 -19.48
N GLY A 153 -8.23 12.88 -19.01
CA GLY A 153 -8.86 14.16 -18.73
C GLY A 153 -9.47 14.84 -19.95
N GLY A 154 -10.66 15.40 -19.75
CA GLY A 154 -11.20 16.60 -20.37
C GLY A 154 -11.88 16.51 -21.72
N GLN A 155 -11.61 15.60 -22.65
CA GLN A 155 -12.20 15.65 -24.01
C GLN A 155 -12.40 14.31 -24.71
N ARG A 156 -12.26 13.18 -24.03
CA ARG A 156 -12.35 11.90 -24.71
C ARG A 156 -13.73 11.29 -24.51
N LEU A 157 -14.64 11.63 -25.44
CA LEU A 157 -16.05 11.23 -25.46
C LEU A 157 -16.31 9.72 -25.33
N SER A 158 -15.28 8.90 -25.56
CA SER A 158 -15.36 7.43 -25.51
C SER A 158 -15.15 6.84 -24.11
N ILE A 159 -14.63 7.59 -23.14
CA ILE A 159 -14.36 7.12 -21.78
C ILE A 159 -15.09 8.01 -20.76
N GLN A 160 -15.62 7.38 -19.74
CA GLN A 160 -16.19 8.05 -18.56
C GLN A 160 -15.40 7.63 -17.31
N SER A 161 -15.16 8.57 -16.42
CA SER A 161 -14.49 8.33 -15.14
C SER A 161 -15.48 8.38 -13.98
N LYS A 162 -15.18 7.63 -12.93
CA LYS A 162 -15.89 7.69 -11.65
C LYS A 162 -14.87 7.64 -10.52
N THR A 163 -14.84 8.71 -9.74
CA THR A 163 -14.07 8.77 -8.49
C THR A 163 -14.97 8.30 -7.34
N ILE A 164 -14.41 7.51 -6.44
CA ILE A 164 -15.09 6.96 -5.28
C ILE A 164 -14.20 7.27 -4.07
N ASP A 165 -14.78 7.89 -3.04
CA ASP A 165 -14.08 8.07 -1.77
C ASP A 165 -13.79 6.69 -1.18
N ASN A 166 -12.52 6.43 -0.86
CA ASN A 166 -12.05 5.14 -0.35
C ASN A 166 -11.22 5.32 0.93
N GLY A 167 -11.85 5.89 1.98
CA GLY A 167 -11.20 6.06 3.26
C GLY A 167 -10.07 7.11 3.28
N PHE A 168 -9.06 6.88 4.08
CA PHE A 168 -7.98 7.84 4.31
C PHE A 168 -6.70 7.15 4.81
N ARG A 169 -5.55 7.77 4.59
CA ARG A 169 -4.33 7.46 5.33
C ARG A 169 -4.25 8.29 6.60
N THR A 170 -3.53 7.79 7.59
CA THR A 170 -3.45 8.40 8.93
C THR A 170 -1.98 8.67 9.28
N LEU A 171 -1.62 9.94 9.47
CA LEU A 171 -0.25 10.41 9.63
C LEU A 171 -0.04 11.14 10.95
N ILE A 172 1.20 11.10 11.44
CA ILE A 172 1.71 11.94 12.52
C ILE A 172 2.93 12.67 11.98
N ASP A 173 2.94 14.01 12.08
CA ASP A 173 4.17 14.77 11.95
C ASP A 173 4.97 14.57 13.24
N LEU A 174 6.22 14.12 13.12
CA LEU A 174 7.05 13.79 14.27
C LEU A 174 7.53 15.09 14.94
N PRO A 175 7.27 15.29 16.24
CA PRO A 175 7.78 16.44 16.96
C PRO A 175 9.27 16.27 17.30
N GLU A 176 9.91 17.33 17.79
CA GLU A 176 11.34 17.32 18.14
C GLU A 176 11.68 16.32 19.25
N THR A 177 10.74 16.05 20.19
CA THR A 177 11.01 15.12 21.31
C THR A 177 9.85 14.16 21.54
N TYR A 178 10.16 12.97 22.03
CA TYR A 178 9.13 12.02 22.48
C TYR A 178 8.25 12.56 23.59
N LYS A 179 8.78 13.45 24.43
CA LYS A 179 8.00 14.15 25.47
C LYS A 179 6.91 15.02 24.84
N ASP A 180 7.25 15.78 23.80
CA ASP A 180 6.28 16.63 23.08
C ASP A 180 5.22 15.79 22.39
N TYR A 181 5.61 14.66 21.79
CA TYR A 181 4.65 13.68 21.27
C TYR A 181 3.69 13.21 22.35
N LEU A 182 4.17 12.77 23.53
CA LEU A 182 3.30 12.35 24.62
C LEU A 182 2.37 13.47 25.08
N MET A 183 2.84 14.72 25.11
CA MET A 183 2.03 15.88 25.49
C MET A 183 0.95 16.20 24.46
N SER A 184 1.13 15.91 23.20
CA SER A 184 0.10 16.06 22.15
C SER A 184 -1.07 15.08 22.32
N LEU A 185 -0.85 13.94 22.98
CA LEU A 185 -1.88 12.94 23.21
C LEU A 185 -2.91 13.41 24.25
N ARG A 186 -4.16 12.98 24.09
CA ARG A 186 -5.18 13.16 25.13
C ARG A 186 -4.71 12.58 26.48
N LYS A 187 -4.92 13.28 27.58
CA LYS A 187 -4.46 12.90 28.93
C LYS A 187 -4.74 11.43 29.27
N LYS A 188 -5.94 10.92 28.95
CA LYS A 188 -6.32 9.51 29.20
C LYS A 188 -5.41 8.53 28.42
N LYS A 189 -5.09 8.81 27.13
CA LYS A 189 -4.22 7.96 26.31
C LYS A 189 -2.79 7.98 26.85
N ARG A 190 -2.25 9.17 27.12
CA ARG A 190 -0.91 9.36 27.69
C ARG A 190 -0.74 8.60 29.02
N ASN A 191 -1.67 8.79 29.97
CA ASN A 191 -1.62 8.09 31.25
C ASN A 191 -1.71 6.57 31.08
N ASN A 192 -2.49 6.09 30.11
CA ASN A 192 -2.60 4.66 29.82
C ASN A 192 -1.27 4.11 29.28
N ILE A 193 -0.61 4.81 28.36
CA ILE A 193 0.70 4.43 27.83
C ILE A 193 1.71 4.31 28.98
N THR A 194 1.86 5.35 29.80
CA THR A 194 2.80 5.34 30.93
C THR A 194 2.52 4.18 31.90
N ARG A 195 1.25 3.99 32.28
CA ARG A 195 0.87 2.92 33.19
C ARG A 195 1.19 1.53 32.62
N MET A 196 0.90 1.27 31.33
CA MET A 196 1.17 -0.02 30.71
C MET A 196 2.66 -0.28 30.56
N TYR A 197 3.44 0.75 30.25
CA TYR A 197 4.88 0.68 30.23
C TYR A 197 5.45 0.27 31.58
N THR A 198 5.10 1.01 32.63
CA THR A 198 5.54 0.70 33.99
C THR A 198 5.13 -0.72 34.40
N ARG A 199 3.90 -1.11 34.07
CA ARG A 199 3.40 -2.44 34.39
C ARG A 199 4.20 -3.54 33.69
N LEU A 200 4.44 -3.40 32.37
CA LEU A 200 5.24 -4.37 31.61
C LEU A 200 6.65 -4.49 32.19
N GLN A 201 7.31 -3.35 32.46
CA GLN A 201 8.67 -3.32 33.03
C GLN A 201 8.77 -3.92 34.44
N THR A 202 7.71 -3.84 35.23
CA THR A 202 7.72 -4.36 36.61
C THR A 202 7.32 -5.82 36.72
N GLU A 203 6.47 -6.31 35.79
CA GLU A 203 5.92 -7.67 35.83
C GLU A 203 6.63 -8.64 34.90
N GLN A 204 7.40 -8.16 33.90
CA GLN A 204 8.01 -9.00 32.87
C GLN A 204 9.45 -8.58 32.59
N ASP A 205 10.30 -9.59 32.41
CA ASP A 205 11.60 -9.42 31.75
C ASP A 205 11.38 -9.54 30.22
N TYR A 206 11.52 -8.44 29.51
CA TYR A 206 11.26 -8.40 28.07
C TYR A 206 12.38 -7.73 27.29
N VAL A 207 12.53 -8.16 26.02
CA VAL A 207 13.48 -7.59 25.06
C VAL A 207 12.70 -7.21 23.81
N VAL A 208 13.10 -6.15 23.14
CA VAL A 208 12.62 -5.81 21.79
C VAL A 208 13.80 -5.94 20.83
N ASP A 209 13.77 -7.01 20.03
CA ASP A 209 14.74 -7.24 18.98
C ASP A 209 14.40 -6.41 17.76
N THR A 210 15.40 -5.75 17.18
CA THR A 210 15.32 -5.16 15.83
C THR A 210 16.07 -6.07 14.88
N ILE A 211 15.39 -6.58 13.86
CA ILE A 211 15.97 -7.51 12.91
C ILE A 211 16.78 -6.73 11.87
N THR A 212 18.07 -6.99 11.84
CA THR A 212 19.05 -6.33 10.97
C THR A 212 19.78 -7.30 10.06
N ASP A 213 19.70 -8.62 10.32
CA ASP A 213 20.36 -9.67 9.56
C ASP A 213 19.35 -10.46 8.73
N GLY A 214 19.72 -10.75 7.48
CA GLY A 214 18.92 -11.55 6.57
C GLY A 214 18.65 -12.98 7.05
N LEU A 215 19.51 -13.57 7.90
CA LEU A 215 19.29 -14.91 8.47
C LEU A 215 18.11 -14.95 9.46
N ASP A 216 17.87 -13.86 10.17
CA ASP A 216 16.80 -13.77 11.16
C ASP A 216 15.47 -13.33 10.57
N THR A 217 15.46 -12.84 9.32
CA THR A 217 14.23 -12.31 8.70
C THR A 217 13.16 -13.37 8.49
N ASP A 218 13.52 -14.58 8.08
CA ASP A 218 12.57 -15.67 7.86
C ASP A 218 11.91 -16.10 9.16
N VAL A 219 12.66 -16.14 10.25
CA VAL A 219 12.13 -16.44 11.59
C VAL A 219 11.19 -15.32 12.03
N ALA A 220 11.62 -14.08 11.91
CA ALA A 220 10.83 -12.91 12.33
C ALA A 220 9.51 -12.78 11.54
N ILE A 221 9.53 -13.03 10.22
CA ILE A 221 8.31 -13.04 9.41
C ILE A 221 7.37 -14.17 9.85
N THR A 222 7.89 -15.37 10.15
CA THR A 222 7.08 -16.48 10.65
C THR A 222 6.43 -16.11 11.98
N GLU A 223 7.20 -15.59 12.94
CA GLU A 223 6.68 -15.16 14.25
C GLU A 223 5.63 -14.05 14.11
N LEU A 224 5.89 -13.07 13.26
CA LEU A 224 4.92 -11.99 12.98
C LEU A 224 3.62 -12.54 12.35
N ALA A 225 3.75 -13.48 11.42
CA ALA A 225 2.61 -14.13 10.77
C ALA A 225 1.74 -14.88 11.79
N ASP A 226 2.37 -15.65 12.68
CA ASP A 226 1.66 -16.38 13.73
C ASP A 226 0.95 -15.46 14.71
N LEU A 227 1.63 -14.41 15.17
CA LEU A 227 1.05 -13.36 16.02
C LEU A 227 -0.10 -12.60 15.34
N ASN A 228 0.00 -12.38 14.03
CA ASN A 228 -1.08 -11.74 13.27
C ASN A 228 -2.28 -12.67 13.09
N ARG A 229 -2.07 -13.96 12.79
CA ARG A 229 -3.12 -14.99 12.71
C ARG A 229 -3.86 -15.10 14.04
N GLU A 230 -3.14 -15.19 15.16
CA GLU A 230 -3.73 -15.25 16.49
C GLU A 230 -4.60 -14.03 16.81
N ARG A 231 -4.05 -12.81 16.60
CA ARG A 231 -4.79 -11.56 16.79
C ARG A 231 -6.05 -11.49 15.94
N ARG A 232 -5.97 -11.86 14.65
CA ARG A 232 -7.09 -11.80 13.72
C ARG A 232 -8.14 -12.85 14.05
N GLY A 233 -7.74 -14.05 14.41
CA GLY A 233 -8.64 -15.13 14.84
C GLY A 233 -9.53 -14.71 16.01
N GLN A 234 -9.00 -13.98 16.98
CA GLN A 234 -9.79 -13.44 18.10
C GLN A 234 -10.82 -12.38 17.69
N LEU A 235 -10.55 -11.65 16.60
CA LEU A 235 -11.48 -10.67 16.06
C LEU A 235 -12.48 -11.30 15.06
N GLU A 236 -12.44 -12.63 14.89
CA GLU A 236 -13.20 -13.36 13.86
C GLU A 236 -12.97 -12.76 12.45
N GLN A 237 -11.74 -12.32 12.18
CA GLN A 237 -11.33 -11.71 10.93
C GLN A 237 -10.24 -12.57 10.27
N PRO A 238 -10.26 -12.74 8.94
CA PRO A 238 -9.19 -13.44 8.25
C PRO A 238 -7.86 -12.68 8.39
N SER A 239 -6.77 -13.43 8.53
CA SER A 239 -5.42 -12.89 8.41
C SER A 239 -4.97 -12.95 6.96
N ALA A 240 -4.30 -11.92 6.46
CA ALA A 240 -3.68 -11.97 5.13
C ALA A 240 -2.58 -13.05 5.07
N PHE A 241 -1.93 -13.35 6.20
CA PHE A 241 -0.95 -14.43 6.31
C PHE A 241 -1.53 -15.86 6.25
N GLU A 242 -2.86 -16.01 6.15
CA GLU A 242 -3.46 -17.31 5.78
C GLU A 242 -3.25 -17.62 4.29
N CYS A 243 -2.96 -16.62 3.47
CA CYS A 243 -2.68 -16.77 2.05
C CYS A 243 -1.16 -17.00 1.83
N PRO A 244 -0.76 -18.14 1.26
CA PRO A 244 0.67 -18.44 1.06
C PRO A 244 1.40 -17.42 0.21
N ASN A 245 0.74 -16.86 -0.82
CA ASN A 245 1.35 -15.84 -1.66
C ASN A 245 1.65 -14.55 -0.90
N PHE A 246 0.79 -14.15 0.05
CA PHE A 246 1.04 -12.96 0.88
C PHE A 246 2.33 -13.10 1.69
N GLU A 247 2.51 -14.23 2.36
CA GLU A 247 3.72 -14.48 3.14
C GLU A 247 4.96 -14.61 2.24
N ALA A 248 4.86 -15.33 1.11
CA ALA A 248 5.94 -15.48 0.14
C ALA A 248 6.39 -14.13 -0.43
N PHE A 249 5.43 -13.26 -0.79
CA PHE A 249 5.70 -11.91 -1.24
C PHE A 249 6.50 -11.11 -0.21
N HIS A 250 6.08 -11.11 1.06
CA HIS A 250 6.78 -10.35 2.10
C HIS A 250 8.18 -10.87 2.40
N ARG A 251 8.42 -12.19 2.29
CA ARG A 251 9.77 -12.74 2.37
C ARG A 251 10.68 -12.20 1.26
N LEU A 252 10.18 -12.09 0.02
CA LEU A 252 10.93 -11.51 -1.10
C LEU A 252 11.18 -10.01 -0.88
N VAL A 253 10.15 -9.25 -0.48
CA VAL A 253 10.26 -7.82 -0.22
C VAL A 253 11.28 -7.53 0.87
N VAL A 254 11.18 -8.20 2.01
CA VAL A 254 12.13 -7.99 3.13
C VAL A 254 13.55 -8.32 2.70
N LYS A 255 13.76 -9.45 2.00
CA LYS A 255 15.07 -9.84 1.47
C LYS A 255 15.68 -8.77 0.55
N ARG A 256 14.86 -8.05 -0.20
CA ARG A 256 15.32 -7.01 -1.13
C ARG A 256 15.48 -5.64 -0.49
N LEU A 257 14.62 -5.28 0.45
CA LEU A 257 14.60 -3.95 1.07
C LEU A 257 15.50 -3.83 2.31
N LEU A 258 15.76 -4.93 3.03
CA LEU A 258 16.61 -4.91 4.23
C LEU A 258 18.03 -4.41 3.95
N PRO A 259 18.71 -4.86 2.87
CA PRO A 259 20.05 -4.34 2.53
C PRO A 259 20.07 -2.86 2.13
N LEU A 260 18.90 -2.28 1.83
CA LEU A 260 18.73 -0.88 1.46
C LEU A 260 18.31 0.00 2.65
N ASP A 261 18.21 -0.58 3.86
CA ASP A 261 17.71 0.10 5.07
C ASP A 261 16.30 0.71 4.88
N LYS A 262 15.46 0.03 4.07
CA LYS A 262 14.08 0.45 3.74
C LYS A 262 13.00 -0.40 4.43
N VAL A 263 13.40 -1.31 5.32
CA VAL A 263 12.47 -2.14 6.10
C VAL A 263 13.00 -2.33 7.52
N GLN A 264 12.07 -2.37 8.47
CA GLN A 264 12.35 -2.65 9.87
C GLN A 264 11.34 -3.63 10.42
N ILE A 265 11.81 -4.71 11.04
CA ILE A 265 10.97 -5.65 11.78
C ILE A 265 11.43 -5.64 13.23
N ARG A 266 10.48 -5.47 14.14
CA ARG A 266 10.71 -5.49 15.59
C ARG A 266 9.86 -6.56 16.24
N ILE A 267 10.50 -7.38 17.08
CA ILE A 267 9.84 -8.46 17.83
C ILE A 267 10.06 -8.22 19.31
N LEU A 268 8.96 -8.08 20.05
CA LEU A 268 8.98 -8.07 21.52
C LEU A 268 8.89 -9.49 22.02
N ARG A 269 9.84 -9.85 22.88
CA ARG A 269 9.93 -11.18 23.51
C ARG A 269 9.79 -11.07 25.03
N ILE A 270 9.07 -12.03 25.60
CA ILE A 270 9.00 -12.28 27.04
C ILE A 270 9.46 -13.71 27.24
N GLU A 271 10.44 -13.91 28.12
CA GLU A 271 11.05 -15.24 28.37
C GLU A 271 11.52 -15.94 27.07
N GLY A 272 12.04 -15.16 26.12
CA GLY A 272 12.51 -15.66 24.82
C GLY A 272 11.41 -15.95 23.78
N LYS A 273 10.13 -15.93 24.15
CA LYS A 273 8.99 -16.15 23.24
C LYS A 273 8.56 -14.83 22.62
N ALA A 274 8.35 -14.80 21.28
CA ALA A 274 7.75 -13.68 20.60
C ALA A 274 6.29 -13.47 21.05
N VAL A 275 5.94 -12.26 21.51
CA VAL A 275 4.60 -11.91 22.01
C VAL A 275 3.99 -10.71 21.32
N ALA A 276 4.78 -9.91 20.62
CA ALA A 276 4.30 -8.87 19.72
C ALA A 276 5.33 -8.63 18.61
N GLY A 277 4.86 -8.19 17.45
CA GLY A 277 5.69 -7.83 16.31
C GLY A 277 5.13 -6.63 15.56
N LEU A 278 6.03 -5.84 14.99
CA LEU A 278 5.74 -4.72 14.11
C LEU A 278 6.67 -4.79 12.91
N TYR A 279 6.11 -4.72 11.72
CA TYR A 279 6.80 -4.64 10.45
C TYR A 279 6.51 -3.29 9.82
N SER A 280 7.55 -2.50 9.62
CA SER A 280 7.49 -1.14 9.10
C SER A 280 8.33 -1.02 7.84
N LEU A 281 7.95 -0.07 6.97
CA LEU A 281 8.66 0.29 5.74
C LEU A 281 9.13 1.73 5.84
N ILE A 282 10.32 2.02 5.31
CA ILE A 282 10.89 3.37 5.30
C ILE A 282 10.84 3.90 3.87
N ASP A 283 10.17 5.02 3.68
CA ASP A 283 9.95 5.68 2.40
C ASP A 283 10.34 7.16 2.48
N GLY A 284 11.53 7.47 2.02
CA GLY A 284 12.10 8.80 2.20
C GLY A 284 12.19 9.16 3.68
N ASP A 285 11.42 10.13 4.11
CA ASP A 285 11.32 10.62 5.49
C ASP A 285 10.08 10.10 6.25
N ILE A 286 9.38 9.10 5.71
CA ILE A 286 8.15 8.53 6.28
C ILE A 286 8.39 7.09 6.74
N MET A 287 8.03 6.78 7.99
CA MET A 287 7.91 5.41 8.49
C MET A 287 6.46 4.92 8.33
N HIS A 288 6.25 3.85 7.58
CA HIS A 288 4.95 3.21 7.40
C HIS A 288 4.80 2.00 8.33
N ALA A 289 3.89 2.02 9.28
CA ALA A 289 3.54 0.87 10.13
C ALA A 289 2.67 -0.12 9.32
N TYR A 290 3.33 -1.07 8.63
CA TYR A 290 2.68 -1.88 7.60
C TYR A 290 1.91 -3.07 8.16
N GLN A 291 2.55 -3.94 8.97
CA GLN A 291 1.89 -5.10 9.57
C GLN A 291 2.24 -5.23 11.06
N SER A 292 1.32 -5.82 11.83
CA SER A 292 1.53 -6.07 13.25
C SER A 292 0.78 -7.30 13.72
N GLY A 293 1.31 -7.94 14.74
CA GLY A 293 0.68 -9.03 15.44
C GLY A 293 0.99 -8.97 16.94
N PHE A 294 0.19 -9.62 17.75
CA PHE A 294 0.46 -9.80 19.17
C PHE A 294 -0.30 -11.01 19.73
N GLU A 295 0.31 -11.66 20.70
CA GLU A 295 -0.31 -12.68 21.52
C GLU A 295 -1.47 -12.07 22.34
N ALA A 296 -2.57 -12.74 22.37
CA ALA A 296 -3.82 -12.14 22.75
C ALA A 296 -3.95 -11.78 24.21
N GLU A 297 -3.64 -12.71 25.11
CA GLU A 297 -3.80 -12.52 26.54
C GLU A 297 -2.85 -11.41 27.04
N LEU A 298 -1.57 -11.50 26.69
CA LEU A 298 -0.56 -10.50 27.05
C LEU A 298 -0.81 -9.18 26.29
N GLY A 299 -1.28 -9.25 25.05
CA GLY A 299 -1.64 -8.11 24.22
C GLY A 299 -2.71 -7.24 24.89
N HIS A 300 -3.72 -7.84 25.48
CA HIS A 300 -4.75 -7.11 26.24
C HIS A 300 -4.24 -6.67 27.60
N ARG A 301 -3.52 -7.52 28.32
CA ARG A 301 -3.00 -7.24 29.66
C ARG A 301 -2.03 -6.05 29.69
N TYR A 302 -1.13 -5.96 28.71
CA TYR A 302 -0.07 -4.94 28.63
C TYR A 302 -0.27 -3.91 27.52
N ALA A 303 -1.33 -4.01 26.72
CA ALA A 303 -1.56 -3.18 25.54
C ALA A 303 -0.37 -3.21 24.55
N LEU A 304 0.16 -4.42 24.26
CA LEU A 304 1.42 -4.61 23.53
C LEU A 304 1.48 -3.87 22.19
N LEU A 305 0.38 -3.85 21.40
CA LEU A 305 0.36 -3.08 20.16
C LEU A 305 0.57 -1.58 20.40
N THR A 306 -0.04 -1.01 21.47
CA THR A 306 0.17 0.39 21.81
C THR A 306 1.63 0.63 22.22
N MET A 307 2.22 -0.31 22.94
CA MET A 307 3.62 -0.26 23.34
C MET A 307 4.54 -0.26 22.13
N MET A 308 4.38 -1.24 21.22
CA MET A 308 5.19 -1.35 20.01
C MET A 308 5.08 -0.08 19.14
N ILE A 309 3.88 0.40 18.87
CA ILE A 309 3.65 1.62 18.09
C ILE A 309 4.30 2.85 18.74
N THR A 310 4.15 3.03 20.06
CA THR A 310 4.71 4.22 20.72
C THR A 310 6.23 4.13 20.85
N GLN A 311 6.82 2.95 20.97
CA GLN A 311 8.26 2.75 20.86
C GLN A 311 8.76 3.07 19.45
N GLU A 312 8.05 2.60 18.42
CA GLU A 312 8.40 2.91 17.04
C GLU A 312 8.39 4.40 16.77
N ILE A 313 7.34 5.11 17.22
CA ILE A 313 7.28 6.57 17.12
C ILE A 313 8.45 7.24 17.87
N SER A 314 8.85 6.72 19.04
CA SER A 314 10.01 7.24 19.78
C SER A 314 11.29 7.10 18.96
N HIS A 315 11.51 5.94 18.34
CA HIS A 315 12.68 5.73 17.49
C HIS A 315 12.65 6.58 16.23
N CYS A 316 11.48 6.76 15.62
CA CYS A 316 11.34 7.66 14.48
C CYS A 316 11.69 9.12 14.85
N ILE A 317 11.35 9.57 16.05
CA ILE A 317 11.72 10.91 16.54
C ILE A 317 13.25 11.03 16.77
N GLU A 318 13.90 9.94 17.15
CA GLU A 318 15.35 9.90 17.36
C GLU A 318 16.14 9.77 16.05
N ASP A 319 15.51 9.32 14.97
CA ASP A 319 16.12 9.21 13.63
C ASP A 319 15.96 10.51 12.85
N PRO A 320 17.04 11.29 12.64
CA PRO A 320 16.94 12.58 11.95
C PRO A 320 16.55 12.48 10.48
N ARG A 321 16.50 11.28 9.89
CA ARG A 321 16.03 11.05 8.52
C ARG A 321 14.50 11.08 8.43
N LEU A 322 13.79 10.87 9.54
CA LEU A 322 12.35 10.69 9.56
C LEU A 322 11.64 11.95 10.07
N SER A 323 10.59 12.35 9.38
CA SER A 323 9.73 13.48 9.74
C SER A 323 8.27 13.07 9.99
N GLN A 324 7.85 11.91 9.47
CA GLN A 324 6.47 11.45 9.57
C GLN A 324 6.36 9.96 9.94
N PHE A 325 5.23 9.64 10.60
CA PHE A 325 4.83 8.26 10.87
C PHE A 325 3.43 8.01 10.29
N ASN A 326 3.30 7.01 9.42
CA ASN A 326 2.08 6.67 8.70
C ASN A 326 1.51 5.33 9.18
N PHE A 327 0.26 5.35 9.64
CA PHE A 327 -0.49 4.16 10.03
C PHE A 327 -1.13 3.43 8.85
N MET A 328 -0.88 3.86 7.62
CA MET A 328 -1.50 3.32 6.42
C MET A 328 -3.02 3.53 6.35
N TYR A 329 -3.65 2.98 5.33
CA TYR A 329 -5.07 3.09 5.03
C TYR A 329 -6.01 2.73 6.19
N SER A 330 -7.12 3.42 6.26
CA SER A 330 -8.27 3.10 7.09
C SER A 330 -9.57 3.53 6.39
N ALA A 331 -10.56 2.63 6.41
CA ALA A 331 -11.93 2.94 5.98
C ALA A 331 -12.83 3.36 7.15
N ASP A 332 -12.37 3.21 8.40
CA ASP A 332 -13.16 3.46 9.62
C ASP A 332 -12.83 4.83 10.20
N GLU A 333 -13.81 5.74 10.16
CA GLU A 333 -13.72 7.07 10.75
C GLU A 333 -13.51 7.04 12.28
N ASN A 334 -13.78 5.93 12.96
CA ASN A 334 -13.52 5.71 14.38
C ASN A 334 -12.25 4.90 14.63
N SER A 335 -11.38 4.80 13.64
CA SER A 335 -10.14 4.03 13.74
C SER A 335 -9.33 4.35 15.00
N TYR A 336 -8.79 3.31 15.62
CA TYR A 336 -7.89 3.45 16.76
C TYR A 336 -6.65 4.31 16.43
N LYS A 337 -6.25 4.37 15.16
CA LYS A 337 -5.12 5.15 14.64
C LYS A 337 -5.26 6.64 15.01
N LEU A 338 -6.48 7.19 14.95
CA LEU A 338 -6.77 8.58 15.31
C LEU A 338 -6.53 8.93 16.80
N ARG A 339 -6.32 7.92 17.65
CA ARG A 339 -6.03 8.14 19.08
C ARG A 339 -4.57 8.47 19.37
N TYR A 340 -3.73 8.55 18.32
CA TYR A 340 -2.28 8.80 18.41
C TYR A 340 -1.90 10.23 18.01
N SER A 341 -2.81 11.20 18.12
CA SER A 341 -2.63 12.59 17.63
C SER A 341 -2.40 12.69 16.13
N ALA A 342 -2.97 11.76 15.39
CA ALA A 342 -2.82 11.69 13.94
C ALA A 342 -3.85 12.58 13.25
N TYR A 343 -3.49 13.06 12.06
CA TYR A 343 -4.40 13.65 11.09
C TYR A 343 -4.67 12.68 9.93
N THR A 344 -5.60 13.03 9.06
CA THR A 344 -6.01 12.17 7.96
C THR A 344 -5.89 12.89 6.63
N GLU A 345 -5.52 12.13 5.61
CA GLU A 345 -5.59 12.56 4.22
C GLU A 345 -6.48 11.61 3.43
N PRO A 346 -7.45 12.14 2.67
CA PRO A 346 -8.41 11.31 1.95
C PRO A 346 -7.74 10.51 0.83
N MET A 347 -8.28 9.32 0.58
CA MET A 347 -7.87 8.44 -0.50
C MET A 347 -9.06 8.12 -1.41
N TYR A 348 -8.77 7.85 -2.68
CA TYR A 348 -9.78 7.69 -3.71
C TYR A 348 -9.52 6.45 -4.55
N ASP A 349 -10.60 5.83 -5.02
CA ASP A 349 -10.56 4.89 -6.13
C ASP A 349 -11.02 5.60 -7.40
N LEU A 350 -10.37 5.30 -8.49
CA LEU A 350 -10.66 5.86 -9.81
C LEU A 350 -10.97 4.74 -10.79
N ASN A 351 -12.14 4.81 -11.39
CA ASN A 351 -12.58 3.85 -12.38
C ASN A 351 -12.81 4.54 -13.72
N TYR A 352 -12.30 3.95 -14.79
CA TYR A 352 -12.52 4.36 -16.16
C TYR A 352 -13.28 3.28 -16.92
N PHE A 353 -14.32 3.67 -17.65
CA PHE A 353 -15.16 2.77 -18.42
C PHE A 353 -15.39 3.31 -19.83
N PRO A 354 -15.41 2.46 -20.86
CA PRO A 354 -15.82 2.88 -22.20
C PRO A 354 -17.30 3.28 -22.19
N ARG A 355 -17.66 4.33 -22.91
CA ARG A 355 -19.06 4.75 -23.10
C ARG A 355 -19.75 3.82 -24.09
N ASN A 356 -20.49 2.86 -23.58
CA ASN A 356 -21.33 1.97 -24.38
C ASN A 356 -22.53 1.50 -23.55
N LYS A 357 -23.58 1.03 -24.23
CA LYS A 357 -24.85 0.56 -23.61
C LYS A 357 -24.65 -0.49 -22.52
N ARG A 358 -23.62 -1.33 -22.64
CA ARG A 358 -23.32 -2.41 -21.68
C ARG A 358 -22.76 -1.84 -20.38
N THR A 359 -21.89 -0.87 -20.48
CA THR A 359 -21.31 -0.16 -19.32
C THR A 359 -22.37 0.70 -18.63
N ASP A 360 -23.22 1.40 -19.42
CA ASP A 360 -24.30 2.21 -18.89
C ASP A 360 -25.30 1.34 -18.11
N LEU A 361 -25.68 0.17 -18.66
CA LEU A 361 -26.53 -0.80 -17.98
C LEU A 361 -25.90 -1.33 -16.69
N TYR A 362 -24.59 -1.64 -16.71
CA TYR A 362 -23.89 -2.09 -15.53
C TYR A 362 -23.85 -1.02 -14.43
N GLN A 363 -23.54 0.22 -14.78
CA GLN A 363 -23.56 1.34 -13.83
C GLN A 363 -24.96 1.58 -13.27
N PHE A 364 -26.01 1.46 -14.10
CA PHE A 364 -27.39 1.53 -13.66
C PHE A 364 -27.71 0.42 -12.64
N LEU A 365 -27.32 -0.82 -12.93
CA LEU A 365 -27.60 -1.97 -12.06
C LEU A 365 -26.75 -2.01 -10.77
N HIS A 366 -25.53 -1.47 -10.78
CA HIS A 366 -24.57 -1.58 -9.69
C HIS A 366 -24.22 -0.23 -9.04
N GLY A 367 -24.73 0.87 -9.58
CA GLY A 367 -24.57 2.23 -9.08
C GLY A 367 -25.41 2.54 -7.82
N PRO A 368 -25.55 3.82 -7.45
CA PRO A 368 -26.21 4.30 -6.24
C PRO A 368 -27.62 3.74 -5.99
N VAL A 369 -28.30 3.32 -7.05
CA VAL A 369 -29.66 2.71 -6.97
C VAL A 369 -29.63 1.41 -6.16
N LYS A 370 -28.60 0.56 -6.33
CA LYS A 370 -28.49 -0.69 -5.56
C LYS A 370 -28.18 -0.45 -4.07
N GLN A 371 -27.41 0.59 -3.77
CA GLN A 371 -27.17 1.00 -2.36
C GLN A 371 -28.46 1.51 -1.72
N ARG A 372 -29.27 2.31 -2.44
CA ARG A 372 -30.58 2.78 -1.95
C ARG A 372 -31.59 1.63 -1.79
N VAL A 373 -31.63 0.68 -2.71
CA VAL A 373 -32.48 -0.50 -2.61
C VAL A 373 -32.04 -1.41 -1.48
N LYS A 374 -30.73 -1.65 -1.26
CA LYS A 374 -30.24 -2.39 -0.09
C LYS A 374 -30.57 -1.70 1.23
N LEU A 375 -30.50 -0.36 1.29
CA LEU A 375 -30.88 0.42 2.47
C LEU A 375 -32.40 0.35 2.74
N LEU A 376 -33.22 0.33 1.71
CA LEU A 376 -34.69 0.18 1.83
C LEU A 376 -35.10 -1.24 2.24
N LEU A 377 -34.36 -2.26 1.77
CA LEU A 377 -34.63 -3.66 2.14
C LEU A 377 -34.08 -4.03 3.53
N LYS A 378 -33.10 -3.32 4.07
CA LYS A 378 -32.63 -3.47 5.45
C LYS A 378 -33.50 -2.77 6.50
N LYS A 379 -34.46 -1.94 6.08
CA LYS A 379 -35.41 -1.24 6.95
C LYS A 379 -36.78 -1.94 7.03
N ARG A 380 -36.92 -3.11 6.45
CA ARG A 380 -38.02 -4.05 6.65
C ARG A 380 -37.50 -5.29 7.38
#